data_39348976a99972ecbd576da8e74f4497
#
_entry.id   39348976a99972ecbd576da8e74f4497
#
_cell.length_a   1.000
_cell.length_b   1.000
_cell.length_c   1.000
_cell.angle_alpha   90.00
_cell.angle_beta   90.00
_cell.angle_gamma   90.00
#
_symmetry.space_group_name_H-M   'P 1'
#
loop_
_entity.id
_entity.type
_entity.pdbx_description
1 polymer ?
#
loop_
_entity_poly.entity_id
_entity_poly.type
_entity_poly.pdbx_seq_one_letter_code
_entity_poly.pdbx_strand_id
1 'polypeptide(L)'
;MRDSNAIPTLNPSSNSNLGRILLVNHPISAADEYYEKQNQQNYRLFCAEELTIEISRAIIDESYIASEKTKTILIAANSFNIYAQNALLKILEEPPNGVIFVLYARMKSLLLPTIRSRLPILNHTNKQKLPPFALDIRTINLEKIYLFLKEKQKEMNSNTLKIEIQSLYLDALKIGLHFDVKETKIFERALIWEQQHEKSHHILLVLLLLILRKKKQNFARQNF
;
A
#
# COMPACT_ATOMS: atom_id res chain seq x y z
N MET A 1 -2.26 22.26 -12.33
CA MET A 1 -2.42 20.96 -11.68
C MET A 1 -1.09 20.24 -11.86
N ARG A 2 -0.33 20.10 -10.80
CA ARG A 2 0.98 19.41 -10.85
C ARG A 2 0.73 17.94 -10.55
N ASP A 3 1.02 17.08 -11.50
CA ASP A 3 0.91 15.63 -11.38
C ASP A 3 1.81 15.15 -10.25
N SER A 4 1.19 14.78 -9.13
CA SER A 4 1.86 14.26 -7.92
C SER A 4 2.20 12.76 -8.00
N ASN A 5 2.26 12.19 -9.19
CA ASN A 5 2.63 10.79 -9.46
C ASN A 5 4.07 10.62 -9.95
N ALA A 6 4.95 11.59 -9.72
CA ALA A 6 6.35 11.43 -10.08
C ALA A 6 6.96 10.30 -9.22
N ILE A 7 7.18 9.14 -9.84
CA ILE A 7 8.09 8.12 -9.32
C ILE A 7 9.43 8.81 -9.11
N PRO A 8 9.99 8.80 -7.87
CA PRO A 8 11.26 9.47 -7.61
C PRO A 8 12.28 8.93 -8.59
N THR A 9 12.85 9.81 -9.39
CA THR A 9 14.02 9.50 -10.21
C THR A 9 15.05 8.88 -9.30
N LEU A 10 15.50 7.66 -9.62
CA LEU A 10 16.65 7.04 -8.99
C LEU A 10 17.85 7.92 -9.31
N ASN A 11 18.09 8.94 -8.45
CA ASN A 11 19.26 9.81 -8.62
C ASN A 11 20.52 8.95 -8.51
N PRO A 12 21.38 8.90 -9.54
CA PRO A 12 22.61 8.12 -9.51
C PRO A 12 23.66 8.68 -8.54
N SER A 13 23.40 9.80 -7.87
CA SER A 13 24.40 10.54 -7.08
C SER A 13 24.44 10.25 -5.59
N SER A 14 23.65 9.31 -5.05
CA SER A 14 23.76 8.89 -3.65
C SER A 14 24.10 7.41 -3.56
N ASN A 15 25.37 7.05 -3.25
CA ASN A 15 25.91 5.70 -2.94
C ASN A 15 25.26 4.53 -3.72
N SER A 16 25.29 4.59 -5.05
CA SER A 16 24.33 3.93 -5.91
C SER A 16 24.75 2.56 -6.47
N ASN A 17 25.81 1.97 -5.95
CA ASN A 17 26.24 0.62 -6.38
C ASN A 17 25.60 -0.51 -5.54
N LEU A 18 24.75 -0.19 -4.58
CA LEU A 18 24.06 -1.18 -3.76
C LEU A 18 22.63 -1.41 -4.28
N GLY A 19 22.26 -2.68 -4.39
CA GLY A 19 20.88 -3.07 -4.65
C GLY A 19 19.93 -2.49 -3.61
N ARG A 20 18.62 -2.43 -3.90
CA ARG A 20 17.63 -1.84 -3.01
C ARG A 20 16.25 -2.49 -3.14
N ILE A 21 15.44 -2.34 -2.11
CA ILE A 21 14.02 -2.70 -2.12
C ILE A 21 13.22 -1.41 -2.19
N LEU A 22 12.29 -1.32 -3.16
CA LEU A 22 11.33 -0.24 -3.30
C LEU A 22 9.95 -0.75 -2.91
N LEU A 23 9.38 -0.20 -1.83
CA LEU A 23 8.00 -0.47 -1.48
C LEU A 23 7.10 0.52 -2.21
N VAL A 24 6.19 0.01 -3.05
CA VAL A 24 5.28 0.79 -3.90
C VAL A 24 3.89 0.16 -3.91
N ASN A 25 2.85 0.94 -4.20
CA ASN A 25 1.47 0.43 -4.18
C ASN A 25 1.20 -0.62 -5.28
N HIS A 26 1.79 -0.43 -6.46
CA HIS A 26 1.65 -1.29 -7.64
C HIS A 26 3.03 -1.68 -8.17
N PRO A 27 3.65 -2.75 -7.64
CA PRO A 27 5.04 -3.11 -7.96
C PRO A 27 5.32 -3.30 -9.45
N ILE A 28 4.46 -4.06 -10.13
CA ILE A 28 4.62 -4.39 -11.55
C ILE A 28 4.55 -3.13 -12.40
N SER A 29 3.46 -2.37 -12.28
CA SER A 29 3.27 -1.13 -13.05
C SER A 29 4.37 -0.08 -12.78
N ALA A 30 4.84 0.02 -11.52
CA ALA A 30 5.90 0.95 -11.17
C ALA A 30 7.26 0.54 -11.78
N ALA A 31 7.55 -0.76 -11.85
CA ALA A 31 8.77 -1.26 -12.47
C ALA A 31 8.72 -1.13 -14.00
N ASP A 32 7.59 -1.43 -14.63
CA ASP A 32 7.36 -1.23 -16.08
C ASP A 32 7.55 0.23 -16.46
N GLU A 33 6.86 1.15 -15.79
CA GLU A 33 6.96 2.60 -16.06
C GLU A 33 8.39 3.12 -15.88
N TYR A 34 9.10 2.59 -14.86
CA TYR A 34 10.49 2.95 -14.66
C TYR A 34 11.37 2.41 -15.79
N TYR A 35 11.20 1.14 -16.19
CA TYR A 35 11.96 0.47 -17.23
C TYR A 35 11.81 1.16 -18.60
N GLU A 36 10.58 1.55 -18.97
CA GLU A 36 10.29 2.27 -20.22
C GLU A 36 11.04 3.61 -20.34
N LYS A 37 11.28 4.28 -19.20
CA LYS A 37 12.01 5.57 -19.14
C LYS A 37 13.53 5.44 -19.17
N GLN A 38 14.04 4.20 -19.10
CA GLN A 38 15.50 3.95 -19.05
C GLN A 38 16.06 3.50 -20.41
N ASN A 39 17.39 3.59 -20.55
CA ASN A 39 18.08 2.94 -21.65
C ASN A 39 18.06 1.42 -21.45
N GLN A 40 17.18 0.73 -22.15
CA GLN A 40 16.92 -0.71 -22.02
C GLN A 40 18.14 -1.61 -22.20
N GLN A 41 19.22 -1.12 -22.86
CA GLN A 41 20.45 -1.89 -23.00
C GLN A 41 21.10 -2.28 -21.66
N ASN A 42 20.93 -1.42 -20.63
CA ASN A 42 21.54 -1.59 -19.32
C ASN A 42 20.55 -2.09 -18.25
N TYR A 43 19.31 -2.31 -18.62
CA TYR A 43 18.26 -2.73 -17.71
C TYR A 43 17.67 -4.07 -18.15
N ARG A 44 17.29 -4.89 -17.17
CA ARG A 44 16.50 -6.12 -17.36
C ARG A 44 15.33 -6.08 -16.41
N LEU A 45 14.17 -6.45 -16.91
CA LEU A 45 12.93 -6.41 -16.16
C LEU A 45 12.33 -7.81 -16.03
N PHE A 46 12.07 -8.22 -14.80
CA PHE A 46 11.37 -9.44 -14.45
C PHE A 46 10.11 -9.08 -13.67
N CYS A 47 8.95 -9.18 -14.32
CA CYS A 47 7.64 -8.92 -13.74
C CYS A 47 6.82 -10.19 -13.68
N ALA A 48 6.16 -10.45 -12.55
CA ALA A 48 5.26 -11.59 -12.38
C ALA A 48 4.22 -11.33 -11.29
N GLU A 49 3.07 -12.02 -11.34
CA GLU A 49 2.12 -12.02 -10.22
C GLU A 49 2.73 -12.68 -8.98
N GLU A 50 3.45 -13.79 -9.18
CA GLU A 50 4.21 -14.46 -8.15
C GLU A 50 5.65 -14.68 -8.62
N LEU A 51 6.63 -14.29 -7.80
CA LEU A 51 8.02 -14.64 -8.02
C LEU A 51 8.23 -16.12 -7.70
N THR A 52 8.38 -16.93 -8.75
CA THR A 52 8.62 -18.38 -8.64
C THR A 52 10.10 -18.73 -8.69
N ILE A 53 10.44 -19.99 -8.37
CA ILE A 53 11.83 -20.46 -8.40
C ILE A 53 12.40 -20.45 -9.85
N GLU A 54 11.58 -20.69 -10.85
CA GLU A 54 11.96 -20.64 -12.25
C GLU A 54 12.38 -19.24 -12.67
N ILE A 55 11.58 -18.24 -12.30
CA ILE A 55 11.90 -16.82 -12.54
C ILE A 55 13.17 -16.44 -11.79
N SER A 56 13.34 -16.90 -10.55
CA SER A 56 14.55 -16.63 -9.77
C SER A 56 15.80 -17.23 -10.42
N ARG A 57 15.71 -18.43 -11.01
CA ARG A 57 16.81 -19.03 -11.79
C ARG A 57 17.12 -18.19 -13.04
N ALA A 58 16.11 -17.77 -13.79
CA ALA A 58 16.31 -16.89 -14.93
C ALA A 58 16.98 -15.55 -14.55
N ILE A 59 16.62 -14.98 -13.40
CA ILE A 59 17.28 -13.78 -12.84
C ILE A 59 18.76 -14.05 -12.53
N ILE A 60 19.04 -15.20 -11.91
CA ILE A 60 20.42 -15.62 -11.60
C ILE A 60 21.21 -15.76 -12.89
N ASP A 61 20.70 -16.49 -13.85
CA ASP A 61 21.38 -16.73 -15.15
C ASP A 61 21.64 -15.39 -15.86
N GLU A 62 20.64 -14.50 -15.94
CA GLU A 62 20.80 -13.16 -16.51
C GLU A 62 21.86 -12.33 -15.78
N SER A 63 22.00 -12.49 -14.47
CA SER A 63 22.96 -11.74 -13.68
C SER A 63 24.42 -12.05 -14.05
N TYR A 64 24.69 -13.27 -14.51
CA TYR A 64 26.04 -13.70 -14.92
C TYR A 64 26.35 -13.41 -16.40
N ILE A 65 25.37 -12.97 -17.20
CA ILE A 65 25.64 -12.54 -18.57
C ILE A 65 26.46 -11.24 -18.53
N ALA A 66 27.63 -11.26 -19.16
CA ALA A 66 28.53 -10.11 -19.21
C ALA A 66 27.87 -8.88 -19.84
N SER A 67 28.17 -7.71 -19.31
CA SER A 67 27.71 -6.43 -19.82
C SER A 67 28.88 -5.44 -19.78
N GLU A 68 29.03 -4.62 -20.82
CA GLU A 68 30.06 -3.58 -20.86
C GLU A 68 29.83 -2.46 -19.85
N LYS A 69 28.58 -2.26 -19.46
CA LYS A 69 28.16 -1.22 -18.51
C LYS A 69 27.47 -1.85 -17.32
N THR A 70 27.31 -1.09 -16.25
CA THR A 70 26.53 -1.51 -15.09
C THR A 70 25.12 -1.92 -15.52
N LYS A 71 24.77 -3.19 -15.23
CA LYS A 71 23.47 -3.78 -15.51
C LYS A 71 22.58 -3.66 -14.28
N THR A 72 21.39 -3.12 -14.46
CA THR A 72 20.35 -3.06 -13.41
C THR A 72 19.26 -4.07 -13.67
N ILE A 73 19.05 -5.00 -12.74
CA ILE A 73 18.00 -6.00 -12.81
C ILE A 73 16.85 -5.56 -11.91
N LEU A 74 15.69 -5.28 -12.52
CA LEU A 74 14.46 -4.90 -11.86
C LEU A 74 13.62 -6.16 -11.66
N ILE A 75 13.21 -6.42 -10.42
CA ILE A 75 12.40 -7.58 -10.03
C ILE A 75 11.13 -7.06 -9.40
N ALA A 76 9.97 -7.32 -9.99
CA ALA A 76 8.68 -6.84 -9.50
C ALA A 76 7.67 -7.99 -9.42
N ALA A 77 7.06 -8.16 -8.24
CA ALA A 77 6.00 -9.14 -8.05
C ALA A 77 4.97 -8.68 -7.02
N ASN A 78 3.73 -9.19 -7.16
CA ASN A 78 2.68 -8.99 -6.17
C ASN A 78 2.81 -9.93 -4.98
N SER A 79 3.38 -11.13 -5.21
CA SER A 79 3.73 -12.11 -4.17
C SER A 79 5.10 -12.74 -4.44
N PHE A 80 5.71 -13.31 -3.39
CA PHE A 80 7.09 -13.81 -3.42
C PHE A 80 7.14 -15.20 -2.77
N ASN A 81 7.35 -16.23 -3.57
CA ASN A 81 7.52 -17.59 -3.07
C ASN A 81 8.78 -17.69 -2.20
N ILE A 82 8.69 -18.43 -1.09
CA ILE A 82 9.80 -18.60 -0.13
C ILE A 82 11.02 -19.24 -0.80
N TYR A 83 10.81 -20.27 -1.62
CA TYR A 83 11.91 -20.96 -2.32
C TYR A 83 12.58 -20.06 -3.37
N ALA A 84 11.78 -19.25 -4.06
CA ALA A 84 12.28 -18.24 -5.00
C ALA A 84 13.17 -17.21 -4.30
N GLN A 85 12.70 -16.70 -3.16
CA GLN A 85 13.47 -15.75 -2.36
C GLN A 85 14.78 -16.34 -1.86
N ASN A 86 14.76 -17.58 -1.36
CA ASN A 86 15.96 -18.26 -0.89
C ASN A 86 16.98 -18.49 -2.02
N ALA A 87 16.52 -18.79 -3.23
CA ALA A 87 17.42 -18.93 -4.40
C ALA A 87 18.18 -17.64 -4.71
N LEU A 88 17.56 -16.48 -4.52
CA LEU A 88 18.18 -15.18 -4.80
C LEU A 88 19.15 -14.70 -3.72
N LEU A 89 19.16 -15.29 -2.52
CA LEU A 89 19.92 -14.75 -1.38
C LEU A 89 21.40 -14.55 -1.69
N LYS A 90 22.04 -15.51 -2.35
CA LYS A 90 23.47 -15.45 -2.66
C LYS A 90 23.82 -14.28 -3.59
N ILE A 91 23.07 -14.10 -4.67
CA ILE A 91 23.35 -13.03 -5.63
C ILE A 91 22.95 -11.64 -5.12
N LEU A 92 22.02 -11.57 -4.16
CA LEU A 92 21.66 -10.31 -3.51
C LEU A 92 22.66 -9.90 -2.43
N GLU A 93 23.37 -10.85 -1.83
CA GLU A 93 24.44 -10.63 -0.86
C GLU A 93 25.74 -10.24 -1.56
N GLU A 94 26.12 -11.02 -2.57
CA GLU A 94 27.34 -10.84 -3.37
C GLU A 94 26.97 -10.76 -4.85
N PRO A 95 26.46 -9.61 -5.33
CA PRO A 95 26.09 -9.45 -6.72
C PRO A 95 27.32 -9.56 -7.64
N PRO A 96 27.17 -10.14 -8.85
CA PRO A 96 28.23 -10.13 -9.85
C PRO A 96 28.68 -8.69 -10.14
N ASN A 97 29.95 -8.55 -10.52
CA ASN A 97 30.54 -7.25 -10.82
C ASN A 97 29.70 -6.47 -11.86
N GLY A 98 29.35 -5.22 -11.53
CA GLY A 98 28.58 -4.37 -12.41
C GLY A 98 27.07 -4.70 -12.45
N VAL A 99 26.56 -5.53 -11.55
CA VAL A 99 25.13 -5.84 -11.46
C VAL A 99 24.49 -5.20 -10.23
N ILE A 100 23.35 -4.54 -10.41
CA ILE A 100 22.56 -3.92 -9.36
C ILE A 100 21.15 -4.54 -9.37
N PHE A 101 20.65 -4.97 -8.21
CA PHE A 101 19.31 -5.50 -8.07
C PHE A 101 18.37 -4.47 -7.44
N VAL A 102 17.18 -4.28 -8.05
CA VAL A 102 16.12 -3.43 -7.51
C VAL A 102 14.85 -4.27 -7.39
N LEU A 103 14.42 -4.52 -6.16
CA LEU A 103 13.22 -5.29 -5.88
C LEU A 103 12.04 -4.35 -5.63
N TYR A 104 10.96 -4.52 -6.36
CA TYR A 104 9.71 -3.82 -6.17
C TYR A 104 8.72 -4.73 -5.44
N ALA A 105 8.24 -4.31 -4.29
CA ALA A 105 7.27 -5.05 -3.49
C ALA A 105 6.19 -4.12 -2.93
N ARG A 106 5.00 -4.65 -2.64
CA ARG A 106 3.90 -3.87 -2.05
C ARG A 106 4.15 -3.55 -0.57
N MET A 107 4.70 -4.49 0.17
CA MET A 107 4.96 -4.35 1.60
C MET A 107 6.16 -5.21 2.04
N LYS A 108 6.85 -4.76 3.08
CA LYS A 108 8.03 -5.45 3.60
C LYS A 108 7.76 -6.87 4.12
N SER A 109 6.53 -7.17 4.56
CA SER A 109 6.15 -8.49 5.08
C SER A 109 6.12 -9.59 4.02
N LEU A 110 6.07 -9.24 2.73
CA LEU A 110 6.16 -10.19 1.62
C LEU A 110 7.58 -10.72 1.40
N LEU A 111 8.58 -10.03 1.96
CA LEU A 111 9.99 -10.38 1.80
C LEU A 111 10.54 -11.03 3.07
N LEU A 112 11.35 -12.06 2.90
CA LEU A 112 12.03 -12.73 3.99
C LEU A 112 12.92 -11.77 4.79
N PRO A 113 13.07 -11.93 6.11
CA PRO A 113 13.99 -11.14 6.91
C PRO A 113 15.42 -11.14 6.36
N THR A 114 15.85 -12.27 5.79
CA THR A 114 17.16 -12.48 5.17
C THR A 114 17.40 -11.60 3.94
N ILE A 115 16.40 -11.35 3.12
CA ILE A 115 16.49 -10.38 2.00
C ILE A 115 16.49 -8.95 2.54
N ARG A 116 15.61 -8.65 3.49
CA ARG A 116 15.49 -7.31 4.08
C ARG A 116 16.73 -6.84 4.83
N SER A 117 17.55 -7.76 5.34
CA SER A 117 18.80 -7.43 6.00
C SER A 117 19.94 -7.11 5.04
N ARG A 118 19.83 -7.51 3.76
CA ARG A 118 20.88 -7.35 2.73
C ARG A 118 20.69 -6.10 1.88
N LEU A 119 19.44 -5.70 1.68
CA LEU A 119 19.10 -4.58 0.80
C LEU A 119 18.42 -3.46 1.58
N PRO A 120 18.83 -2.20 1.41
CA PRO A 120 18.16 -1.06 1.99
C PRO A 120 16.73 -0.94 1.45
N ILE A 121 15.79 -0.61 2.33
CA ILE A 121 14.37 -0.48 2.01
C ILE A 121 14.03 1.01 1.88
N LEU A 122 13.55 1.39 0.70
CA LEU A 122 13.00 2.71 0.43
C LEU A 122 11.48 2.60 0.29
N ASN A 123 10.77 3.34 1.12
CA ASN A 123 9.31 3.30 1.12
C ASN A 123 8.76 4.45 0.28
N HIS A 124 8.26 4.12 -0.90
CA HIS A 124 7.57 5.01 -1.83
C HIS A 124 6.08 4.68 -1.96
N THR A 125 5.53 3.91 -1.00
CA THR A 125 4.08 3.76 -0.97
C THR A 125 3.47 5.12 -0.72
N ASN A 126 2.77 5.64 -1.71
CA ASN A 126 1.89 6.78 -1.47
C ASN A 126 0.84 6.30 -0.47
N LYS A 127 0.95 6.75 0.77
CA LYS A 127 -0.21 6.76 1.66
C LYS A 127 -1.23 7.63 0.91
N GLN A 128 -2.16 7.02 0.17
CA GLN A 128 -3.29 7.76 -0.33
C GLN A 128 -3.84 8.51 0.87
N LYS A 129 -3.70 9.84 0.86
CA LYS A 129 -4.38 10.66 1.84
C LYS A 129 -5.85 10.42 1.57
N LEU A 130 -6.47 9.59 2.39
CA LEU A 130 -7.90 9.40 2.30
C LEU A 130 -8.55 10.77 2.39
N PRO A 131 -9.53 11.08 1.53
CA PRO A 131 -10.28 12.33 1.64
C PRO A 131 -10.89 12.41 3.03
N PRO A 132 -11.09 13.59 3.60
CA PRO A 132 -11.83 13.73 4.86
C PRO A 132 -13.23 13.14 4.68
N PHE A 133 -13.77 12.57 5.74
CA PHE A 133 -15.15 12.09 5.70
C PHE A 133 -16.11 13.27 5.47
N ALA A 134 -17.12 13.05 4.63
CA ALA A 134 -18.00 14.13 4.17
C ALA A 134 -18.79 14.82 5.29
N LEU A 135 -19.00 14.15 6.43
CA LEU A 135 -19.67 14.71 7.60
C LEU A 135 -18.64 15.07 8.68
N ASP A 136 -18.67 16.31 9.17
CA ASP A 136 -17.81 16.72 10.29
C ASP A 136 -18.19 16.00 11.59
N ILE A 137 -17.31 15.08 12.01
CA ILE A 137 -17.49 14.23 13.20
C ILE A 137 -17.49 15.04 14.49
N ARG A 138 -16.82 16.22 14.50
CA ARG A 138 -16.76 17.10 15.70
C ARG A 138 -18.14 17.63 16.07
N THR A 139 -18.97 17.92 15.07
CA THR A 139 -20.29 18.52 15.25
C THR A 139 -21.43 17.53 15.01
N ILE A 140 -21.11 16.22 14.90
CA ILE A 140 -22.10 15.17 14.59
C ILE A 140 -23.22 15.09 15.64
N ASN A 141 -24.46 15.01 15.15
CA ASN A 141 -25.67 14.74 15.93
C ASN A 141 -26.65 13.86 15.11
N LEU A 142 -27.75 13.46 15.69
CA LEU A 142 -28.73 12.58 15.02
C LEU A 142 -29.34 13.23 13.77
N GLU A 143 -29.61 14.52 13.81
CA GLU A 143 -30.19 15.27 12.68
C GLU A 143 -29.24 15.28 11.48
N LYS A 144 -27.96 15.61 11.72
CA LYS A 144 -26.92 15.59 10.67
C LYS A 144 -26.69 14.21 10.08
N ILE A 145 -26.74 13.15 10.92
CA ILE A 145 -26.66 11.77 10.45
C ILE A 145 -27.84 11.45 9.53
N TYR A 146 -29.04 11.80 9.94
CA TYR A 146 -30.24 11.55 9.15
C TYR A 146 -30.19 12.25 7.79
N LEU A 147 -29.85 13.55 7.76
CA LEU A 147 -29.74 14.33 6.53
C LEU A 147 -28.68 13.74 5.59
N PHE A 148 -27.49 13.43 6.11
CA PHE A 148 -26.40 12.80 5.36
C PHE A 148 -26.83 11.47 4.74
N LEU A 149 -27.45 10.59 5.50
CA LEU A 149 -27.90 9.28 5.01
C LEU A 149 -29.04 9.39 4.00
N LYS A 150 -29.91 10.39 4.13
CA LYS A 150 -30.99 10.66 3.17
C LYS A 150 -30.42 11.10 1.80
N GLU A 151 -29.33 11.87 1.81
CA GLU A 151 -28.61 12.23 0.57
C GLU A 151 -27.93 10.99 -0.03
N LYS A 152 -27.25 10.19 0.79
CA LYS A 152 -26.58 8.94 0.37
C LYS A 152 -27.52 7.89 -0.21
N GLN A 153 -28.75 7.84 0.20
CA GLN A 153 -29.76 6.94 -0.42
C GLN A 153 -30.03 7.25 -1.89
N LYS A 154 -29.77 8.48 -2.33
CA LYS A 154 -29.97 8.92 -3.73
C LYS A 154 -28.76 8.61 -4.61
N GLU A 155 -27.58 8.38 -4.03
CA GLU A 155 -26.36 8.05 -4.74
C GLU A 155 -26.29 6.56 -5.03
N MET A 156 -26.31 6.16 -6.31
CA MET A 156 -26.22 4.74 -6.73
C MET A 156 -24.78 4.18 -6.75
N ASN A 157 -23.76 4.92 -6.28
CA ASN A 157 -22.37 4.51 -6.40
C ASN A 157 -21.83 3.79 -5.16
N SER A 158 -21.68 2.47 -5.25
CA SER A 158 -21.07 1.63 -4.20
C SER A 158 -19.54 1.70 -4.11
N ASN A 159 -18.85 2.18 -5.15
CA ASN A 159 -17.38 2.13 -5.21
C ASN A 159 -16.64 3.06 -4.22
N THR A 160 -17.34 3.97 -3.56
CA THR A 160 -16.75 4.92 -2.60
C THR A 160 -16.85 4.47 -1.14
N LEU A 161 -17.71 3.50 -0.83
CA LEU A 161 -18.05 3.11 0.55
C LEU A 161 -16.83 2.68 1.36
N LYS A 162 -15.93 1.88 0.77
CA LYS A 162 -14.69 1.46 1.44
C LYS A 162 -13.82 2.64 1.85
N ILE A 163 -13.68 3.62 0.96
CA ILE A 163 -12.94 4.87 1.23
C ILE A 163 -13.63 5.66 2.33
N GLU A 164 -14.97 5.75 2.30
CA GLU A 164 -15.76 6.45 3.31
C GLU A 164 -15.65 5.82 4.69
N ILE A 165 -15.70 4.48 4.80
CA ILE A 165 -15.49 3.75 6.06
C ILE A 165 -14.10 4.03 6.64
N GLN A 166 -13.07 3.98 5.79
CA GLN A 166 -11.70 4.24 6.20
C GLN A 166 -11.48 5.70 6.61
N SER A 167 -12.04 6.65 5.86
CA SER A 167 -11.99 8.07 6.18
C SER A 167 -12.69 8.38 7.49
N LEU A 168 -13.88 7.81 7.69
CA LEU A 168 -14.66 7.95 8.92
C LEU A 168 -13.88 7.46 10.15
N TYR A 169 -13.25 6.28 10.04
CA TYR A 169 -12.42 5.72 11.11
C TYR A 169 -11.22 6.61 11.45
N LEU A 170 -10.47 7.05 10.43
CA LEU A 170 -9.31 7.90 10.63
C LEU A 170 -9.67 9.28 11.19
N ASP A 171 -10.75 9.88 10.72
CA ASP A 171 -11.17 11.19 11.21
C ASP A 171 -11.69 11.09 12.67
N ALA A 172 -12.33 9.97 13.03
CA ALA A 172 -12.68 9.69 14.42
C ALA A 172 -11.44 9.57 15.33
N LEU A 173 -10.38 8.89 14.87
CA LEU A 173 -9.11 8.82 15.60
C LEU A 173 -8.43 10.19 15.74
N LYS A 174 -8.45 11.04 14.69
CA LYS A 174 -7.87 12.38 14.72
C LYS A 174 -8.51 13.31 15.76
N ILE A 175 -9.79 13.13 16.07
CA ILE A 175 -10.50 13.87 17.12
C ILE A 175 -10.38 13.24 18.50
N GLY A 176 -9.51 12.21 18.67
CA GLY A 176 -9.22 11.57 19.94
C GLY A 176 -10.23 10.50 20.38
N LEU A 177 -11.05 9.97 19.48
CA LEU A 177 -11.89 8.81 19.78
C LEU A 177 -11.04 7.53 19.73
N HIS A 178 -11.10 6.72 20.77
CA HIS A 178 -10.44 5.43 20.84
C HIS A 178 -11.48 4.32 20.80
N PHE A 179 -11.24 3.32 19.93
CA PHE A 179 -12.11 2.16 19.78
C PHE A 179 -11.47 0.94 20.46
N ASP A 180 -12.27 0.19 21.20
CA ASP A 180 -11.85 -1.09 21.72
C ASP A 180 -11.85 -2.18 20.62
N VAL A 181 -11.39 -3.41 20.97
CA VAL A 181 -11.29 -4.52 20.02
C VAL A 181 -12.67 -4.89 19.42
N LYS A 182 -13.74 -4.81 20.21
CA LYS A 182 -15.10 -5.14 19.74
C LYS A 182 -15.60 -4.08 18.76
N GLU A 183 -15.36 -2.82 19.07
CA GLU A 183 -15.74 -1.68 18.24
C GLU A 183 -14.94 -1.64 16.93
N THR A 184 -13.63 -1.92 16.96
CA THR A 184 -12.80 -2.04 15.75
C THR A 184 -13.30 -3.16 14.83
N LYS A 185 -13.73 -4.30 15.39
CA LYS A 185 -14.34 -5.39 14.61
C LYS A 185 -15.62 -4.97 13.89
N ILE A 186 -16.35 -3.96 14.36
CA ILE A 186 -17.53 -3.44 13.65
C ILE A 186 -17.09 -2.77 12.33
N PHE A 187 -15.99 -1.99 12.34
CA PHE A 187 -15.43 -1.40 11.12
C PHE A 187 -14.92 -2.47 10.15
N GLU A 188 -14.27 -3.53 10.65
CA GLU A 188 -13.81 -4.66 9.82
C GLU A 188 -15.01 -5.38 9.16
N ARG A 189 -16.08 -5.64 9.92
CA ARG A 189 -17.31 -6.23 9.39
C ARG A 189 -18.00 -5.33 8.37
N ALA A 190 -17.99 -4.03 8.58
CA ALA A 190 -18.53 -3.06 7.63
C ALA A 190 -17.87 -3.17 6.24
N LEU A 191 -16.55 -3.42 6.19
CA LEU A 191 -15.82 -3.67 4.94
C LEU A 191 -16.20 -5.00 4.28
N ILE A 192 -16.59 -6.01 5.08
CA ILE A 192 -17.08 -7.30 4.56
C ILE A 192 -18.51 -7.16 4.01
N TRP A 193 -19.38 -6.44 4.72
CA TRP A 193 -20.76 -6.18 4.27
C TRP A 193 -20.80 -5.38 2.96
N GLU A 194 -19.85 -4.48 2.75
CA GLU A 194 -19.70 -3.77 1.47
C GLU A 194 -19.50 -4.76 0.32
N GLN A 195 -18.67 -5.79 0.51
CA GLN A 195 -18.43 -6.84 -0.48
C GLN A 195 -19.67 -7.72 -0.72
N GLN A 196 -20.58 -7.82 0.25
CA GLN A 196 -21.82 -8.60 0.17
C GLN A 196 -23.01 -7.80 -0.41
N HIS A 197 -22.75 -6.62 -0.99
CA HIS A 197 -23.76 -5.76 -1.64
C HIS A 197 -24.84 -5.23 -0.68
N GLU A 198 -24.54 -5.13 0.61
CA GLU A 198 -25.41 -4.44 1.56
C GLU A 198 -25.50 -2.94 1.22
N LYS A 199 -26.67 -2.36 1.50
CA LYS A 199 -26.92 -0.94 1.19
C LYS A 199 -25.98 -0.03 1.98
N SER A 200 -25.19 0.77 1.27
CA SER A 200 -24.15 1.65 1.83
C SER A 200 -24.63 2.53 3.00
N HIS A 201 -25.86 3.06 2.91
CA HIS A 201 -26.43 3.91 3.97
C HIS A 201 -26.74 3.15 5.26
N HIS A 202 -27.06 1.85 5.21
CA HIS A 202 -27.24 1.04 6.41
C HIS A 202 -25.92 0.80 7.14
N ILE A 203 -24.86 0.50 6.38
CA ILE A 203 -23.51 0.29 6.92
C ILE A 203 -23.02 1.57 7.59
N LEU A 204 -23.14 2.71 6.88
CA LEU A 204 -22.75 4.01 7.43
C LEU A 204 -23.58 4.42 8.65
N LEU A 205 -24.88 4.09 8.68
CA LEU A 205 -25.72 4.35 9.85
C LEU A 205 -25.16 3.70 11.12
N VAL A 206 -24.82 2.40 11.05
CA VAL A 206 -24.27 1.64 12.19
C VAL A 206 -22.98 2.30 12.70
N LEU A 207 -22.07 2.66 11.78
CA LEU A 207 -20.78 3.27 12.13
C LEU A 207 -20.95 4.69 12.71
N LEU A 208 -21.83 5.50 12.14
CA LEU A 208 -22.11 6.87 12.62
C LEU A 208 -22.76 6.87 14.00
N LEU A 209 -23.67 5.93 14.27
CA LEU A 209 -24.26 5.76 15.60
C LEU A 209 -23.22 5.30 16.64
N LEU A 210 -22.32 4.40 16.26
CA LEU A 210 -21.19 4.00 17.11
C LEU A 210 -20.32 5.20 17.50
N ILE A 211 -19.95 6.03 16.53
CA ILE A 211 -19.15 7.24 16.75
C ILE A 211 -19.90 8.24 17.63
N LEU A 212 -21.18 8.47 17.38
CA LEU A 212 -22.00 9.38 18.18
C LEU A 212 -22.08 8.93 19.65
N ARG A 213 -22.29 7.62 19.89
CA ARG A 213 -22.27 7.02 21.22
C ARG A 213 -20.93 7.24 21.91
N LYS A 214 -19.81 6.97 21.19
CA LYS A 214 -18.45 7.10 21.72
C LYS A 214 -18.13 8.54 22.09
N LYS A 215 -18.52 9.48 21.24
CA LYS A 215 -18.37 10.91 21.50
C LYS A 215 -19.08 11.34 22.78
N LYS A 216 -20.32 10.88 22.99
CA LYS A 216 -21.06 11.18 24.24
C LYS A 216 -20.37 10.61 25.48
N GLN A 217 -19.80 9.38 25.38
CA GLN A 217 -19.06 8.75 26.47
C GLN A 217 -17.76 9.51 26.83
N ASN A 218 -17.01 9.97 25.81
CA ASN A 218 -15.80 10.76 26.05
C ASN A 218 -16.12 12.10 26.69
N PHE A 219 -17.18 12.77 26.26
CA PHE A 219 -17.61 14.05 26.83
C PHE A 219 -18.02 13.89 28.32
N ALA A 220 -18.70 12.80 28.67
CA ALA A 220 -19.05 12.51 30.05
C ALA A 220 -17.82 12.23 30.94
N ARG A 221 -16.72 11.67 30.39
CA ARG A 221 -15.49 11.38 31.13
C ARG A 221 -14.58 12.61 31.33
N GLN A 222 -14.72 13.65 30.52
CA GLN A 222 -13.92 14.88 30.64
C GLN A 222 -14.53 15.89 31.61
N ASN A 223 -15.79 15.70 32.03
CA ASN A 223 -16.54 16.58 32.94
C ASN A 223 -16.65 16.00 34.36
N PHE A 224 -15.89 14.97 34.68
CA PHE A 224 -15.66 14.44 36.04
C PHE A 224 -14.15 14.42 36.34
#